data_e3f0527b05be36620cfaa23ff87959b3
#
_entry.id   e3f0527b05be36620cfaa23ff87959b3
#
_cell.length_a   1.000
_cell.length_b   1.000
_cell.length_c   1.000
_cell.angle_alpha   90.00
_cell.angle_beta   90.00
_cell.angle_gamma   90.00
#
_symmetry.space_group_name_H-M   'P 1'
#
loop_
_entity.id
_entity.type
_entity.pdbx_description
1 polymer ?
#
loop_
_entity_poly.entity_id
_entity_poly.type
_entity_poly.pdbx_seq_one_letter_code
_entity_poly.pdbx_strand_id
1 'polypeptide(L)'
;MVSDFESTLQKDSHSKSLVRGGGVHPLTLDAMNYLSNLADYSHILEDIFAEWPPPPRSSLPESYFDTPQSDDSQAPAISLRMAWLILVLLCKLDGKAEHYKDVSLSYIFLTNNLQHVVSKVCTSNLRYLLGEEWITRHEAKARQFATNYERLAWGKVAASLPENPTAVISPAAAKEIIRKFNLSFEEACQKQRTFVVSDPKLRDEIKESLARKLVAVYREFYDTHRLTVGGERNVGSYARFAPEDVGNHLSDLFFGTTESVSSPSSSSSSSHRRRLRFRS
;
A
#
# COMPACT_ATOMS: atom_id res chain seq x y z
N MET A 1 -9.71 -25.64 -21.39
CA MET A 1 -10.17 -24.48 -20.60
C MET A 1 -9.27 -24.18 -19.40
N VAL A 2 -9.16 -25.03 -18.35
CA VAL A 2 -8.25 -24.73 -17.22
C VAL A 2 -6.78 -24.78 -17.64
N SER A 3 -6.39 -25.76 -18.44
CA SER A 3 -5.05 -25.87 -19.04
C SER A 3 -4.69 -24.67 -19.94
N ASP A 4 -5.67 -24.14 -20.67
CA ASP A 4 -5.47 -22.97 -21.53
C ASP A 4 -5.30 -21.70 -20.69
N PHE A 5 -6.06 -21.60 -19.59
CA PHE A 5 -5.92 -20.51 -18.62
C PHE A 5 -4.55 -20.55 -17.95
N GLU A 6 -4.09 -21.72 -17.50
CA GLU A 6 -2.75 -21.89 -16.95
C GLU A 6 -1.67 -21.49 -17.96
N SER A 7 -1.81 -21.96 -19.22
CA SER A 7 -0.91 -21.59 -20.30
C SER A 7 -0.94 -20.08 -20.58
N THR A 8 -2.10 -19.45 -20.47
CA THR A 8 -2.25 -17.99 -20.66
C THR A 8 -1.59 -17.24 -19.52
N LEU A 9 -1.80 -17.66 -18.26
CA LEU A 9 -1.09 -17.11 -17.11
C LEU A 9 0.44 -17.25 -17.28
N GLN A 10 0.90 -18.39 -17.74
CA GLN A 10 2.34 -18.63 -17.93
C GLN A 10 2.92 -17.79 -19.07
N LYS A 11 2.18 -17.58 -20.17
CA LYS A 11 2.62 -16.81 -21.34
C LYS A 11 2.65 -15.31 -21.13
N ASP A 12 1.84 -14.74 -20.21
CA ASP A 12 1.78 -13.29 -19.96
C ASP A 12 3.06 -12.70 -19.33
N SER A 13 4.15 -13.47 -19.33
CA SER A 13 5.45 -13.05 -18.76
C SER A 13 6.12 -11.86 -19.50
N HIS A 14 5.65 -11.49 -20.69
CA HIS A 14 6.32 -10.51 -21.54
C HIS A 14 5.65 -9.13 -21.56
N SER A 15 4.46 -8.98 -20.98
CA SER A 15 3.83 -7.67 -20.87
C SER A 15 4.48 -6.86 -19.74
N LYS A 16 5.34 -5.90 -20.12
CA LYS A 16 5.93 -4.90 -19.20
C LYS A 16 4.93 -3.83 -18.76
N SER A 17 3.63 -4.12 -18.82
CA SER A 17 2.60 -3.16 -18.44
C SER A 17 2.62 -2.93 -16.93
N LEU A 18 3.15 -1.78 -16.54
CA LEU A 18 3.11 -1.32 -15.15
C LEU A 18 1.76 -0.64 -14.88
N VAL A 19 1.18 -0.91 -13.73
CA VAL A 19 -0.03 -0.21 -13.27
C VAL A 19 0.39 1.09 -12.59
N ARG A 20 -0.15 2.20 -13.09
CA ARG A 20 0.11 3.52 -12.53
C ARG A 20 -0.27 3.55 -11.04
N GLY A 21 0.60 4.14 -10.23
CA GLY A 21 0.37 4.24 -8.78
C GLY A 21 0.46 2.92 -8.01
N GLY A 22 0.86 1.82 -8.66
CA GLY A 22 0.96 0.50 -8.01
C GLY A 22 -0.39 -0.15 -7.69
N GLY A 23 -1.47 0.21 -8.40
CA GLY A 23 -2.81 -0.35 -8.21
C GLY A 23 -2.91 -1.84 -8.54
N VAL A 24 -4.14 -2.39 -8.47
CA VAL A 24 -4.40 -3.78 -8.83
C VAL A 24 -4.21 -4.01 -10.33
N HIS A 25 -3.46 -5.04 -10.69
CA HIS A 25 -3.18 -5.38 -12.08
C HIS A 25 -4.39 -6.05 -12.75
N PRO A 26 -4.71 -5.77 -14.03
CA PRO A 26 -5.81 -6.43 -14.75
C PRO A 26 -5.72 -7.96 -14.71
N LEU A 27 -4.51 -8.52 -14.86
CA LEU A 27 -4.27 -9.96 -14.72
C LEU A 27 -4.80 -10.52 -13.39
N THR A 28 -4.64 -9.77 -12.28
CA THR A 28 -5.14 -10.19 -10.96
C THR A 28 -6.66 -10.21 -10.94
N LEU A 29 -7.29 -9.17 -11.51
CA LEU A 29 -8.75 -9.09 -11.58
C LEU A 29 -9.33 -10.24 -12.41
N ASP A 30 -8.80 -10.46 -13.60
CA ASP A 30 -9.27 -11.49 -14.53
C ASP A 30 -9.04 -12.89 -13.97
N ALA A 31 -7.84 -13.17 -13.45
CA ALA A 31 -7.50 -14.46 -12.86
C ALA A 31 -8.38 -14.79 -11.66
N MET A 32 -8.55 -13.85 -10.73
CA MET A 32 -9.33 -14.10 -9.53
C MET A 32 -10.84 -14.21 -9.82
N ASN A 33 -11.36 -13.48 -10.80
CA ASN A 33 -12.73 -13.66 -11.25
C ASN A 33 -12.93 -15.04 -11.88
N TYR A 34 -12.00 -15.49 -12.72
CA TYR A 34 -12.06 -16.84 -13.33
C TYR A 34 -12.02 -17.94 -12.26
N LEU A 35 -11.07 -17.87 -11.32
CA LEU A 35 -10.91 -18.85 -10.26
C LEU A 35 -12.12 -18.87 -9.30
N SER A 36 -12.69 -17.71 -8.99
CA SER A 36 -13.91 -17.60 -8.19
C SER A 36 -15.09 -18.31 -8.88
N ASN A 37 -15.27 -18.09 -10.19
CA ASN A 37 -16.32 -18.75 -10.96
C ASN A 37 -16.09 -20.28 -11.05
N LEU A 38 -14.83 -20.74 -11.17
CA LEU A 38 -14.53 -22.17 -11.12
C LEU A 38 -14.88 -22.79 -9.76
N ALA A 39 -14.62 -22.07 -8.67
CA ALA A 39 -14.93 -22.55 -7.34
C ALA A 39 -16.44 -22.78 -7.11
N ASP A 40 -17.31 -22.06 -7.82
CA ASP A 40 -18.76 -22.27 -7.77
C ASP A 40 -19.19 -23.64 -8.33
N TYR A 41 -18.36 -24.22 -9.18
CA TYR A 41 -18.57 -25.56 -9.78
C TYR A 41 -17.66 -26.64 -9.17
N SER A 42 -17.12 -26.41 -7.98
CA SER A 42 -16.12 -27.29 -7.33
C SER A 42 -16.55 -28.75 -7.26
N HIS A 43 -17.82 -29.02 -6.92
CA HIS A 43 -18.38 -30.36 -6.80
C HIS A 43 -18.42 -31.14 -8.11
N ILE A 44 -18.50 -30.45 -9.27
CA ILE A 44 -18.46 -31.10 -10.60
C ILE A 44 -17.01 -31.30 -11.04
N LEU A 45 -16.16 -30.35 -10.68
CA LEU A 45 -14.76 -30.30 -11.12
C LEU A 45 -13.86 -31.24 -10.30
N GLU A 46 -14.29 -31.68 -9.12
CA GLU A 46 -13.48 -32.53 -8.25
C GLU A 46 -13.12 -33.86 -8.92
N ASP A 47 -14.11 -34.54 -9.52
CA ASP A 47 -13.89 -35.77 -10.26
C ASP A 47 -12.96 -35.58 -11.46
N ILE A 48 -13.12 -34.47 -12.17
CA ILE A 48 -12.27 -34.13 -13.33
C ILE A 48 -10.82 -33.88 -12.90
N PHE A 49 -10.61 -33.20 -11.80
CA PHE A 49 -9.27 -32.88 -11.31
C PHE A 49 -8.59 -34.05 -10.60
N ALA A 50 -9.37 -35.03 -10.10
CA ALA A 50 -8.80 -36.23 -9.51
C ALA A 50 -8.00 -37.07 -10.55
N GLU A 51 -8.38 -36.99 -11.82
CA GLU A 51 -7.71 -37.70 -12.92
C GLU A 51 -6.48 -36.90 -13.47
N TRP A 52 -6.31 -35.65 -13.06
CA TRP A 52 -5.21 -34.79 -13.55
C TRP A 52 -3.93 -35.03 -12.75
N PRO A 53 -2.74 -34.98 -13.42
CA PRO A 53 -1.49 -35.06 -12.70
C PRO A 53 -1.36 -33.88 -11.72
N PRO A 54 -0.79 -34.12 -10.52
CA PRO A 54 -0.55 -33.04 -9.58
C PRO A 54 0.35 -31.98 -10.20
N PRO A 55 0.17 -30.70 -9.84
CA PRO A 55 0.97 -29.61 -10.40
C PRO A 55 2.46 -29.80 -10.06
N PRO A 56 3.37 -29.52 -11.01
CA PRO A 56 4.81 -29.69 -10.81
C PRO A 56 5.33 -28.72 -9.74
N ARG A 57 5.91 -29.23 -8.66
CA ARG A 57 6.45 -28.42 -7.55
C ARG A 57 7.80 -27.74 -7.88
N SER A 58 8.48 -28.16 -8.94
CA SER A 58 9.89 -27.84 -9.20
C SER A 58 10.16 -26.48 -9.84
N SER A 59 9.15 -25.71 -10.23
CA SER A 59 9.31 -24.48 -11.00
C SER A 59 9.06 -23.17 -10.23
N LEU A 60 8.78 -23.24 -8.94
CA LEU A 60 8.40 -22.07 -8.15
C LEU A 60 9.34 -21.86 -6.96
N PRO A 61 9.55 -20.60 -6.52
CA PRO A 61 10.40 -20.29 -5.38
C PRO A 61 9.92 -20.98 -4.09
N GLU A 62 10.83 -21.60 -3.34
CA GLU A 62 10.53 -22.29 -2.06
C GLU A 62 9.85 -21.38 -1.04
N SER A 63 10.08 -20.07 -1.09
CA SER A 63 9.50 -19.09 -0.18
C SER A 63 7.97 -19.01 -0.18
N TYR A 64 7.32 -19.60 -1.20
CA TYR A 64 5.86 -19.71 -1.27
C TYR A 64 5.34 -21.06 -0.78
N PHE A 65 6.24 -22.03 -0.54
CA PHE A 65 5.91 -23.39 -0.14
C PHE A 65 6.07 -23.64 1.37
N ASP A 66 6.34 -22.63 2.20
CA ASP A 66 6.36 -22.76 3.66
C ASP A 66 4.98 -23.17 4.20
N THR A 67 4.55 -24.33 3.74
CA THR A 67 3.44 -25.07 4.31
C THR A 67 4.02 -25.93 5.41
N PRO A 68 3.59 -25.82 6.70
CA PRO A 68 3.80 -26.87 7.63
C PRO A 68 3.28 -28.12 6.94
N GLN A 69 4.10 -29.16 6.82
CA GLN A 69 3.62 -30.48 6.47
C GLN A 69 2.65 -30.90 7.58
N SER A 70 1.38 -30.50 7.45
CA SER A 70 0.33 -31.19 8.17
C SER A 70 0.24 -32.53 7.50
N ASP A 71 0.94 -33.46 8.13
CA ASP A 71 0.77 -34.88 7.96
C ASP A 71 -0.74 -35.15 7.95
N ASP A 72 -1.23 -35.82 6.92
CA ASP A 72 -2.46 -36.61 6.97
C ASP A 72 -3.81 -36.01 6.56
N SER A 73 -3.90 -35.01 5.73
CA SER A 73 -5.14 -34.81 4.98
C SER A 73 -4.87 -34.71 3.49
N GLN A 74 -5.34 -35.68 2.74
CA GLN A 74 -5.46 -35.57 1.28
C GLN A 74 -6.38 -34.39 0.96
N ALA A 75 -5.80 -33.22 0.82
CA ALA A 75 -6.56 -32.05 0.37
C ALA A 75 -7.20 -32.40 -0.99
N PRO A 76 -8.47 -32.04 -1.22
CA PRO A 76 -9.14 -32.29 -2.48
C PRO A 76 -8.29 -31.81 -3.68
N ALA A 77 -8.28 -32.60 -4.76
CA ALA A 77 -7.46 -32.29 -5.94
C ALA A 77 -7.76 -30.87 -6.49
N ILE A 78 -9.02 -30.45 -6.42
CA ILE A 78 -9.43 -29.10 -6.80
C ILE A 78 -8.82 -28.03 -5.91
N SER A 79 -8.73 -28.22 -4.60
CA SER A 79 -8.12 -27.28 -3.65
C SER A 79 -6.65 -27.07 -3.96
N LEU A 80 -5.92 -28.18 -4.21
CA LEU A 80 -4.51 -28.11 -4.61
C LEU A 80 -4.34 -27.36 -5.94
N ARG A 81 -5.24 -27.57 -6.90
CA ARG A 81 -5.19 -26.92 -8.20
C ARG A 81 -5.48 -25.42 -8.10
N MET A 82 -6.49 -25.01 -7.31
CA MET A 82 -6.79 -23.61 -7.07
C MET A 82 -5.63 -22.89 -6.39
N ALA A 83 -5.06 -23.49 -5.33
CA ALA A 83 -3.89 -22.95 -4.65
C ALA A 83 -2.70 -22.78 -5.61
N TRP A 84 -2.46 -23.76 -6.47
CA TRP A 84 -1.41 -23.72 -7.49
C TRP A 84 -1.61 -22.57 -8.49
N LEU A 85 -2.80 -22.39 -9.04
CA LEU A 85 -3.08 -21.33 -10.02
C LEU A 85 -2.91 -19.94 -9.40
N ILE A 86 -3.33 -19.77 -8.15
CA ILE A 86 -3.07 -18.52 -7.40
C ILE A 86 -1.57 -18.32 -7.20
N LEU A 87 -0.84 -19.37 -6.85
CA LEU A 87 0.61 -19.29 -6.69
C LEU A 87 1.31 -18.87 -7.98
N VAL A 88 0.93 -19.43 -9.13
CA VAL A 88 1.44 -19.02 -10.44
C VAL A 88 1.15 -17.54 -10.70
N LEU A 89 -0.06 -17.07 -10.38
CA LEU A 89 -0.42 -15.65 -10.46
C LEU A 89 0.51 -14.78 -9.60
N LEU A 90 0.71 -15.14 -8.33
CA LEU A 90 1.56 -14.37 -7.42
C LEU A 90 3.01 -14.30 -7.91
N CYS A 91 3.58 -15.41 -8.41
CA CYS A 91 4.92 -15.40 -9.01
C CYS A 91 5.02 -14.47 -10.24
N LYS A 92 3.96 -14.39 -11.06
CA LYS A 92 3.92 -13.44 -12.17
C LYS A 92 3.87 -12.00 -11.71
N LEU A 93 3.13 -11.73 -10.64
CA LEU A 93 3.07 -10.39 -10.05
C LEU A 93 4.40 -9.97 -9.43
N ASP A 94 5.14 -10.89 -8.81
CA ASP A 94 6.50 -10.62 -8.32
C ASP A 94 7.43 -10.21 -9.47
N GLY A 95 7.44 -10.95 -10.56
CA GLY A 95 8.23 -10.59 -11.74
C GLY A 95 7.82 -9.24 -12.36
N LYS A 96 6.52 -8.89 -12.31
CA LYS A 96 6.06 -7.55 -12.74
C LYS A 96 6.51 -6.45 -11.77
N ALA A 97 6.53 -6.73 -10.46
CA ALA A 97 6.97 -5.79 -9.44
C ALA A 97 8.44 -5.34 -9.63
N GLU A 98 9.30 -6.23 -10.13
CA GLU A 98 10.72 -5.93 -10.42
C GLU A 98 10.91 -4.85 -11.49
N HIS A 99 9.89 -4.59 -12.32
CA HIS A 99 9.97 -3.57 -13.36
C HIS A 99 9.70 -2.13 -12.85
N TYR A 100 9.23 -1.96 -11.62
CA TYR A 100 9.09 -0.64 -11.02
C TYR A 100 10.45 -0.07 -10.63
N LYS A 101 10.77 1.12 -11.14
CA LYS A 101 12.03 1.82 -10.79
C LYS A 101 12.10 2.19 -9.32
N ASP A 102 10.93 2.48 -8.72
CA ASP A 102 10.81 2.79 -7.31
C ASP A 102 10.43 1.52 -6.53
N VAL A 103 11.35 1.03 -5.72
CA VAL A 103 11.16 -0.17 -4.90
C VAL A 103 10.01 0.01 -3.90
N SER A 104 9.77 1.22 -3.39
CA SER A 104 8.63 1.46 -2.51
C SER A 104 7.29 1.31 -3.25
N LEU A 105 7.22 1.74 -4.52
CA LEU A 105 6.05 1.55 -5.37
C LEU A 105 5.83 0.07 -5.74
N SER A 106 6.91 -0.70 -5.93
CA SER A 106 6.78 -2.14 -6.18
C SER A 106 6.13 -2.87 -5.00
N TYR A 107 6.46 -2.48 -3.76
CA TYR A 107 5.79 -3.02 -2.58
C TYR A 107 4.32 -2.61 -2.45
N ILE A 108 3.94 -1.39 -2.84
CA ILE A 108 2.53 -0.98 -2.92
C ILE A 108 1.78 -1.83 -3.97
N PHE A 109 2.41 -2.07 -5.12
CA PHE A 109 1.84 -2.94 -6.15
C PHE A 109 1.62 -4.37 -5.62
N LEU A 110 2.61 -4.98 -4.98
CA LEU A 110 2.47 -6.31 -4.38
C LEU A 110 1.40 -6.35 -3.29
N THR A 111 1.38 -5.33 -2.43
CA THR A 111 0.38 -5.19 -1.36
C THR A 111 -1.04 -5.14 -1.92
N ASN A 112 -1.31 -4.28 -2.92
CA ASN A 112 -2.62 -4.15 -3.54
C ASN A 112 -3.09 -5.45 -4.20
N ASN A 113 -2.21 -6.10 -4.94
CA ASN A 113 -2.55 -7.32 -5.67
C ASN A 113 -2.80 -8.50 -4.75
N LEU A 114 -1.94 -8.70 -3.74
CA LEU A 114 -2.14 -9.77 -2.76
C LEU A 114 -3.38 -9.53 -1.90
N GLN A 115 -3.63 -8.28 -1.47
CA GLN A 115 -4.84 -7.92 -0.75
C GLN A 115 -6.10 -8.20 -1.57
N HIS A 116 -6.09 -7.89 -2.87
CA HIS A 116 -7.20 -8.20 -3.77
C HIS A 116 -7.44 -9.72 -3.88
N VAL A 117 -6.37 -10.51 -4.02
CA VAL A 117 -6.44 -11.98 -4.04
C VAL A 117 -7.09 -12.51 -2.76
N VAL A 118 -6.61 -12.07 -1.60
CA VAL A 118 -7.15 -12.47 -0.29
C VAL A 118 -8.62 -12.07 -0.15
N SER A 119 -8.96 -10.83 -0.48
CA SER A 119 -10.34 -10.33 -0.42
C SER A 119 -11.27 -11.16 -1.31
N LYS A 120 -10.83 -11.52 -2.53
CA LYS A 120 -11.62 -12.34 -3.45
C LYS A 120 -11.79 -13.77 -2.94
N VAL A 121 -10.77 -14.35 -2.32
CA VAL A 121 -10.87 -15.67 -1.66
C VAL A 121 -11.87 -15.60 -0.52
N CYS A 122 -11.79 -14.61 0.36
CA CYS A 122 -12.69 -14.45 1.50
C CYS A 122 -14.17 -14.28 1.10
N THR A 123 -14.43 -13.67 -0.07
CA THR A 123 -15.77 -13.31 -0.55
C THR A 123 -16.36 -14.29 -1.57
N SER A 124 -15.70 -15.42 -1.82
CA SER A 124 -16.13 -16.44 -2.79
C SER A 124 -16.03 -17.87 -2.22
N ASN A 125 -16.48 -18.86 -2.99
CA ASN A 125 -16.37 -20.26 -2.64
C ASN A 125 -14.91 -20.77 -2.56
N LEU A 126 -13.93 -20.00 -3.03
CA LEU A 126 -12.50 -20.27 -2.81
C LEU A 126 -12.14 -20.40 -1.33
N ARG A 127 -12.86 -19.69 -0.44
CA ARG A 127 -12.65 -19.77 1.01
C ARG A 127 -12.78 -21.21 1.52
N TYR A 128 -13.77 -21.94 1.04
CA TYR A 128 -14.02 -23.34 1.47
C TYR A 128 -12.96 -24.29 0.92
N LEU A 129 -12.38 -23.98 -0.24
CA LEU A 129 -11.35 -24.79 -0.87
C LEU A 129 -9.97 -24.56 -0.28
N LEU A 130 -9.64 -23.32 0.09
CA LEU A 130 -8.30 -22.94 0.55
C LEU A 130 -8.17 -22.93 2.08
N GLY A 131 -9.25 -22.63 2.79
CA GLY A 131 -9.32 -22.63 4.26
C GLY A 131 -8.76 -21.37 4.91
N GLU A 132 -9.04 -21.22 6.21
CA GLU A 132 -8.68 -20.03 7.01
C GLU A 132 -7.16 -19.87 7.21
N GLU A 133 -6.44 -20.97 7.26
CA GLU A 133 -4.98 -20.93 7.41
C GLU A 133 -4.31 -20.27 6.20
N TRP A 134 -4.77 -20.63 4.99
CA TRP A 134 -4.29 -19.99 3.76
C TRP A 134 -4.57 -18.49 3.77
N ILE A 135 -5.78 -18.10 4.14
CA ILE A 135 -6.20 -16.69 4.23
C ILE A 135 -5.29 -15.93 5.20
N THR A 136 -5.16 -16.41 6.44
CA THR A 136 -4.36 -15.77 7.50
C THR A 136 -2.91 -15.58 7.07
N ARG A 137 -2.32 -16.57 6.43
CA ARG A 137 -0.94 -16.54 5.94
C ARG A 137 -0.75 -15.47 4.87
N HIS A 138 -1.67 -15.39 3.91
CA HIS A 138 -1.57 -14.42 2.81
C HIS A 138 -1.93 -13.00 3.25
N GLU A 139 -2.83 -12.82 4.21
CA GLU A 139 -3.02 -11.52 4.88
C GLU A 139 -1.75 -11.05 5.59
N ALA A 140 -1.10 -11.94 6.35
CA ALA A 140 0.16 -11.60 7.01
C ALA A 140 1.24 -11.20 5.99
N LYS A 141 1.31 -11.86 4.84
CA LYS A 141 2.23 -11.51 3.75
C LYS A 141 1.90 -10.16 3.13
N ALA A 142 0.63 -9.82 2.93
CA ALA A 142 0.22 -8.50 2.44
C ALA A 142 0.63 -7.39 3.42
N ARG A 143 0.44 -7.60 4.73
CA ARG A 143 0.91 -6.66 5.78
C ARG A 143 2.43 -6.56 5.82
N GLN A 144 3.16 -7.65 5.55
CA GLN A 144 4.62 -7.62 5.44
C GLN A 144 5.08 -6.74 4.28
N PHE A 145 4.43 -6.83 3.10
CA PHE A 145 4.72 -5.94 1.97
C PHE A 145 4.43 -4.47 2.32
N ALA A 146 3.31 -4.18 2.99
CA ALA A 146 3.00 -2.84 3.48
C ALA A 146 4.06 -2.31 4.44
N THR A 147 4.55 -3.15 5.37
CA THR A 147 5.63 -2.78 6.30
C THR A 147 6.95 -2.49 5.57
N ASN A 148 7.28 -3.27 4.54
CA ASN A 148 8.47 -3.02 3.71
C ASN A 148 8.33 -1.70 2.95
N TYR A 149 7.14 -1.41 2.40
CA TYR A 149 6.83 -0.11 1.82
C TYR A 149 7.09 1.03 2.82
N GLU A 150 6.50 0.97 4.01
CA GLU A 150 6.66 2.01 5.03
C GLU A 150 8.14 2.25 5.35
N ARG A 151 8.89 1.18 5.57
CA ARG A 151 10.33 1.27 5.88
C ARG A 151 11.13 1.95 4.77
N LEU A 152 10.84 1.65 3.50
CA LEU A 152 11.56 2.20 2.36
C LEU A 152 11.13 3.63 2.02
N ALA A 153 9.84 3.90 2.09
CA ALA A 153 9.29 5.19 1.72
C ALA A 153 9.47 6.26 2.80
N TRP A 154 9.36 5.88 4.07
CA TRP A 154 9.30 6.79 5.20
C TRP A 154 10.45 6.65 6.20
N GLY A 155 11.32 5.66 6.01
CA GLY A 155 12.46 5.43 6.92
C GLY A 155 13.38 6.64 7.08
N LYS A 156 13.64 7.39 5.98
CA LYS A 156 14.45 8.62 6.03
C LYS A 156 13.77 9.72 6.86
N VAL A 157 12.45 9.83 6.78
CA VAL A 157 11.67 10.80 7.56
C VAL A 157 11.72 10.42 9.04
N ALA A 158 11.46 9.17 9.36
CA ALA A 158 11.52 8.67 10.74
C ALA A 158 12.93 8.85 11.35
N ALA A 159 13.99 8.53 10.58
CA ALA A 159 15.37 8.68 11.02
C ALA A 159 15.84 10.15 11.19
N SER A 160 15.07 11.11 10.68
CA SER A 160 15.35 12.54 10.92
C SER A 160 14.92 13.01 12.31
N LEU A 161 14.09 12.24 13.00
CA LEU A 161 13.64 12.51 14.37
C LEU A 161 14.55 11.76 15.38
N PRO A 162 14.76 12.34 16.57
CA PRO A 162 15.55 11.68 17.62
C PRO A 162 14.78 10.51 18.26
N GLU A 163 15.49 9.50 18.75
CA GLU A 163 14.90 8.40 19.50
C GLU A 163 14.22 8.87 20.80
N ASN A 164 14.80 9.90 21.44
CA ASN A 164 14.18 10.56 22.59
C ASN A 164 13.78 12.00 22.20
N PRO A 165 12.51 12.25 21.87
CA PRO A 165 12.03 13.53 21.42
C PRO A 165 12.02 14.62 22.52
N THR A 166 12.07 14.23 23.79
CA THR A 166 12.10 15.16 24.94
C THR A 166 13.50 15.45 25.48
N ALA A 167 14.55 14.89 24.85
CA ALA A 167 15.93 15.11 25.28
C ALA A 167 16.29 16.60 25.25
N VAL A 168 17.01 17.07 26.28
CA VAL A 168 17.52 18.43 26.33
C VAL A 168 18.62 18.62 25.28
N ILE A 169 18.35 19.43 24.27
CA ILE A 169 19.30 19.75 23.20
C ILE A 169 19.42 21.26 23.00
N SER A 170 20.47 21.70 22.31
CA SER A 170 20.63 23.13 22.01
C SER A 170 19.55 23.61 21.01
N PRO A 171 19.15 24.88 21.08
CA PRO A 171 18.22 25.49 20.12
C PRO A 171 18.66 25.32 18.65
N ALA A 172 19.95 25.37 18.38
CA ALA A 172 20.51 25.16 17.05
C ALA A 172 20.33 23.72 16.56
N ALA A 173 20.55 22.74 17.44
CA ALA A 173 20.32 21.32 17.13
C ALA A 173 18.83 21.02 16.87
N ALA A 174 17.94 21.56 17.72
CA ALA A 174 16.50 21.41 17.53
C ALA A 174 16.02 21.99 16.20
N LYS A 175 16.49 23.17 15.84
CA LYS A 175 16.20 23.82 14.56
C LYS A 175 16.65 22.98 13.36
N GLU A 176 17.83 22.39 13.44
CA GLU A 176 18.37 21.55 12.37
C GLU A 176 17.57 20.22 12.22
N ILE A 177 17.11 19.63 13.32
CA ILE A 177 16.24 18.46 13.29
C ILE A 177 14.90 18.79 12.61
N ILE A 178 14.23 19.89 12.99
CA ILE A 178 12.99 20.34 12.34
C ILE A 178 13.20 20.56 10.85
N ARG A 179 14.30 21.22 10.47
CA ARG A 179 14.64 21.46 9.08
C ARG A 179 14.82 20.18 8.28
N LYS A 180 15.56 19.21 8.83
CA LYS A 180 15.77 17.89 8.19
C LYS A 180 14.46 17.12 8.06
N PHE A 181 13.64 17.11 9.10
CA PHE A 181 12.31 16.49 9.06
C PHE A 181 11.47 17.11 7.96
N ASN A 182 11.33 18.44 7.92
CA ASN A 182 10.52 19.13 6.91
C ASN A 182 10.95 18.79 5.49
N LEU A 183 12.26 18.79 5.21
CA LEU A 183 12.78 18.47 3.88
C LEU A 183 12.49 17.01 3.50
N SER A 184 12.79 16.07 4.39
CA SER A 184 12.57 14.64 4.10
C SER A 184 11.09 14.29 4.01
N PHE A 185 10.24 14.93 4.82
CA PHE A 185 8.79 14.74 4.80
C PHE A 185 8.17 15.26 3.49
N GLU A 186 8.54 16.47 3.07
CA GLU A 186 8.08 17.03 1.81
C GLU A 186 8.49 16.17 0.61
N GLU A 187 9.75 15.74 0.56
CA GLU A 187 10.28 14.84 -0.48
C GLU A 187 9.47 13.53 -0.52
N ALA A 188 9.22 12.94 0.65
CA ALA A 188 8.43 11.71 0.76
C ALA A 188 6.98 11.92 0.28
N CYS A 189 6.29 12.95 0.76
CA CYS A 189 4.93 13.26 0.33
C CYS A 189 4.82 13.47 -1.18
N GLN A 190 5.76 14.23 -1.76
CA GLN A 190 5.76 14.50 -3.19
C GLN A 190 5.93 13.22 -4.02
N LYS A 191 6.81 12.33 -3.58
CA LYS A 191 7.04 11.05 -4.22
C LYS A 191 5.82 10.12 -4.14
N GLN A 192 5.08 10.17 -3.01
CA GLN A 192 3.93 9.30 -2.75
C GLN A 192 2.60 9.79 -3.37
N ARG A 193 2.53 11.03 -3.87
CA ARG A 193 1.27 11.63 -4.37
C ARG A 193 0.51 10.80 -5.40
N THR A 194 1.24 10.05 -6.24
CA THR A 194 0.65 9.23 -7.31
C THR A 194 0.35 7.79 -6.88
N PHE A 195 0.74 7.40 -5.67
CA PHE A 195 0.55 6.04 -5.19
C PHE A 195 -0.92 5.78 -4.87
N VAL A 196 -1.36 4.54 -5.10
CA VAL A 196 -2.74 4.11 -4.88
C VAL A 196 -2.74 2.91 -3.95
N VAL A 197 -3.54 2.96 -2.88
CA VAL A 197 -3.93 1.77 -2.12
C VAL A 197 -5.42 1.57 -2.31
N SER A 198 -5.79 0.52 -3.03
CA SER A 198 -7.15 0.29 -3.53
C SER A 198 -8.10 -0.14 -2.42
N ASP A 199 -7.66 -1.00 -1.51
CA ASP A 199 -8.46 -1.47 -0.38
C ASP A 199 -8.55 -0.39 0.71
N PRO A 200 -9.76 0.06 1.09
CA PRO A 200 -9.92 1.13 2.08
C PRO A 200 -9.38 0.77 3.46
N LYS A 201 -9.63 -0.47 3.92
CA LYS A 201 -9.19 -0.93 5.24
C LYS A 201 -7.67 -0.95 5.33
N LEU A 202 -7.02 -1.55 4.33
CA LEU A 202 -5.56 -1.60 4.26
C LEU A 202 -4.94 -0.20 4.15
N ARG A 203 -5.56 0.70 3.37
CA ARG A 203 -5.15 2.09 3.26
C ARG A 203 -5.17 2.80 4.60
N ASP A 204 -6.25 2.63 5.37
CA ASP A 204 -6.39 3.23 6.68
C ASP A 204 -5.40 2.62 7.69
N GLU A 205 -5.17 1.30 7.68
CA GLU A 205 -4.14 0.62 8.48
C GLU A 205 -2.74 1.19 8.22
N ILE A 206 -2.37 1.41 6.96
CA ILE A 206 -1.07 2.01 6.60
C ILE A 206 -0.97 3.46 7.09
N LYS A 207 -2.02 4.27 6.89
CA LYS A 207 -2.06 5.67 7.36
C LYS A 207 -1.95 5.78 8.87
N GLU A 208 -2.68 4.95 9.62
CA GLU A 208 -2.58 4.88 11.06
C GLU A 208 -1.20 4.47 11.56
N SER A 209 -0.59 3.48 10.89
CA SER A 209 0.79 3.06 11.18
C SER A 209 1.78 4.21 11.01
N LEU A 210 1.69 4.94 9.89
CA LEU A 210 2.52 6.11 9.60
C LEU A 210 2.27 7.24 10.61
N ALA A 211 1.02 7.53 10.93
CA ALA A 211 0.67 8.56 11.91
C ALA A 211 1.28 8.26 13.28
N ARG A 212 1.18 7.03 13.77
CA ARG A 212 1.81 6.62 15.04
C ARG A 212 3.32 6.76 15.02
N LYS A 213 3.98 6.43 13.91
CA LYS A 213 5.45 6.47 13.79
C LYS A 213 6.01 7.88 13.59
N LEU A 214 5.28 8.75 12.92
CA LEU A 214 5.77 10.07 12.52
C LEU A 214 5.11 11.21 13.30
N VAL A 215 3.77 11.27 13.33
CA VAL A 215 3.05 12.42 13.91
C VAL A 215 3.22 12.46 15.42
N ALA A 216 3.13 11.30 16.09
CA ALA A 216 3.27 11.24 17.54
C ALA A 216 4.65 11.71 18.01
N VAL A 217 5.73 11.16 17.39
CA VAL A 217 7.12 11.51 17.73
C VAL A 217 7.44 12.96 17.37
N TYR A 218 7.00 13.41 16.17
CA TYR A 218 7.22 14.79 15.74
C TYR A 218 6.46 15.79 16.62
N ARG A 219 5.22 15.50 17.03
CA ARG A 219 4.44 16.34 17.94
C ARG A 219 5.16 16.52 19.27
N GLU A 220 5.59 15.42 19.88
CA GLU A 220 6.31 15.47 21.16
C GLU A 220 7.60 16.29 21.05
N PHE A 221 8.37 16.08 19.99
CA PHE A 221 9.56 16.85 19.70
C PHE A 221 9.25 18.33 19.47
N TYR A 222 8.26 18.64 18.64
CA TYR A 222 7.84 19.99 18.31
C TYR A 222 7.37 20.76 19.54
N ASP A 223 6.49 20.18 20.36
CA ASP A 223 5.94 20.81 21.55
C ASP A 223 7.03 21.08 22.60
N THR A 224 7.99 20.15 22.77
CA THR A 224 9.12 20.33 23.68
C THR A 224 10.04 21.47 23.28
N HIS A 225 10.31 21.62 21.99
CA HIS A 225 11.37 22.52 21.52
C HIS A 225 10.89 23.82 20.87
N ARG A 226 9.60 23.99 20.56
CA ARG A 226 9.07 25.17 19.86
C ARG A 226 9.38 26.49 20.55
N LEU A 227 9.33 26.53 21.89
CA LEU A 227 9.60 27.76 22.66
C LEU A 227 11.09 28.14 22.70
N THR A 228 11.96 27.11 22.72
CA THR A 228 13.43 27.31 22.78
C THR A 228 14.02 27.68 21.44
N VAL A 229 13.39 27.29 20.32
CA VAL A 229 13.94 27.51 18.97
C VAL A 229 13.59 28.85 18.40
N GLY A 230 12.51 29.52 18.79
CA GLY A 230 12.12 30.75 18.11
C GLY A 230 11.29 31.77 18.87
N GLY A 231 10.89 31.52 20.11
CA GLY A 231 9.86 32.33 20.75
C GLY A 231 8.54 32.32 19.96
N GLU A 232 7.46 32.81 20.55
CA GLU A 232 6.10 32.73 19.93
C GLU A 232 5.96 33.39 18.54
N ARG A 233 6.85 34.31 18.18
CA ARG A 233 6.74 35.14 16.95
C ARG A 233 7.45 34.56 15.71
N ASN A 234 8.29 33.53 15.84
CA ASN A 234 9.14 33.07 14.73
C ASN A 234 9.03 31.57 14.40
N VAL A 235 8.09 30.84 15.00
CA VAL A 235 7.93 29.38 14.77
C VAL A 235 7.67 29.07 13.29
N GLY A 236 6.86 29.87 12.59
CA GLY A 236 6.56 29.70 11.17
C GLY A 236 7.73 29.91 10.21
N SER A 237 8.86 30.45 10.67
CA SER A 237 10.03 30.72 9.78
C SER A 237 10.92 29.48 9.57
N TYR A 238 10.85 28.48 10.46
CA TYR A 238 11.68 27.27 10.39
C TYR A 238 10.89 25.96 10.46
N ALA A 239 9.68 25.97 11.04
CA ALA A 239 8.77 24.84 11.04
C ALA A 239 7.73 25.02 9.92
N ARG A 240 8.01 24.44 8.75
CA ARG A 240 7.12 24.53 7.59
C ARG A 240 5.81 23.75 7.80
N PHE A 241 5.88 22.65 8.57
CA PHE A 241 4.75 21.82 8.90
C PHE A 241 4.55 21.80 10.42
N ALA A 242 3.37 22.18 10.88
CA ALA A 242 2.92 21.86 12.23
C ALA A 242 2.57 20.35 12.31
N PRO A 243 2.51 19.73 13.50
CA PRO A 243 2.13 18.33 13.65
C PRO A 243 0.77 18.00 13.01
N GLU A 244 -0.17 18.93 13.03
CA GLU A 244 -1.48 18.82 12.38
C GLU A 244 -1.36 18.78 10.86
N ASP A 245 -0.48 19.59 10.27
CA ASP A 245 -0.23 19.58 8.83
C ASP A 245 0.36 18.26 8.37
N VAL A 246 1.27 17.68 9.16
CA VAL A 246 1.83 16.33 8.90
C VAL A 246 0.70 15.30 8.87
N GLY A 247 -0.22 15.33 9.86
CA GLY A 247 -1.37 14.45 9.90
C GLY A 247 -2.29 14.59 8.68
N ASN A 248 -2.57 15.83 8.27
CA ASN A 248 -3.40 16.12 7.10
C ASN A 248 -2.76 15.58 5.82
N HIS A 249 -1.47 15.84 5.60
CA HIS A 249 -0.75 15.31 4.43
C HIS A 249 -0.75 13.79 4.37
N LEU A 250 -0.58 13.09 5.50
CA LEU A 250 -0.69 11.63 5.55
C LEU A 250 -2.10 11.13 5.24
N SER A 251 -3.13 11.88 5.65
CA SER A 251 -4.53 11.55 5.37
C SER A 251 -4.86 11.64 3.88
N ASP A 252 -4.18 12.51 3.13
CA ASP A 252 -4.38 12.71 1.70
C ASP A 252 -3.63 11.69 0.81
N LEU A 253 -2.83 10.78 1.39
CA LEU A 253 -2.07 9.78 0.64
C LEU A 253 -2.96 8.69 0.02
N PHE A 254 -2.42 8.04 -1.02
CA PHE A 254 -2.93 6.81 -1.65
C PHE A 254 -4.20 6.93 -2.49
N PHE A 255 -4.61 8.14 -2.86
CA PHE A 255 -5.73 8.35 -3.77
C PHE A 255 -5.33 8.54 -5.23
N GLY A 256 -4.03 8.55 -5.53
CA GLY A 256 -3.53 8.65 -6.91
C GLY A 256 -3.82 10.00 -7.57
N THR A 257 -3.69 11.10 -6.82
CA THR A 257 -3.92 12.43 -7.36
C THR A 257 -2.92 12.74 -8.48
N THR A 258 -3.42 12.81 -9.71
CA THR A 258 -2.70 13.41 -10.82
C THR A 258 -2.74 14.90 -10.64
N GLU A 259 -1.59 15.58 -10.73
CA GLU A 259 -1.57 17.05 -10.76
C GLU A 259 -2.48 17.56 -11.88
N SER A 260 -3.66 18.06 -11.51
CA SER A 260 -4.20 19.21 -12.19
C SER A 260 -3.42 20.39 -11.63
N VAL A 261 -2.58 21.02 -12.45
CA VAL A 261 -1.95 22.31 -12.16
C VAL A 261 -3.10 23.32 -12.05
N SER A 262 -3.67 23.45 -10.87
CA SER A 262 -4.52 24.58 -10.53
C SER A 262 -3.57 25.66 -10.00
N SER A 263 -3.24 26.59 -10.86
CA SER A 263 -2.68 27.90 -10.49
C SER A 263 -3.49 28.46 -9.32
N PRO A 264 -2.83 29.07 -8.31
CA PRO A 264 -3.56 29.71 -7.22
C PRO A 264 -4.35 30.87 -7.79
N SER A 265 -5.66 30.69 -7.93
CA SER A 265 -6.55 31.80 -8.22
C SER A 265 -6.57 32.71 -6.99
N SER A 266 -5.83 33.82 -7.07
CA SER A 266 -5.95 34.94 -6.17
C SER A 266 -7.38 35.49 -6.22
N SER A 267 -8.22 35.04 -5.30
CA SER A 267 -9.53 35.67 -5.08
C SER A 267 -9.34 37.00 -4.36
N SER A 268 -9.10 38.06 -5.11
CA SER A 268 -9.25 39.42 -4.63
C SER A 268 -10.76 39.70 -4.48
N SER A 269 -11.27 39.62 -3.26
CA SER A 269 -12.60 40.09 -2.91
C SER A 269 -12.61 41.62 -2.91
N SER A 270 -12.98 42.24 -4.04
CA SER A 270 -13.34 43.64 -4.10
C SER A 270 -14.76 43.83 -3.58
N SER A 271 -14.86 44.29 -2.34
CA SER A 271 -16.10 44.77 -1.76
C SER A 271 -16.56 46.06 -2.42
N HIS A 272 -17.52 46.02 -3.35
CA HIS A 272 -18.23 47.18 -3.87
C HIS A 272 -19.20 47.69 -2.82
N ARG A 273 -18.80 48.72 -2.07
CA ARG A 273 -19.73 49.58 -1.30
C ARG A 273 -20.59 50.39 -2.27
N ARG A 274 -21.85 50.02 -2.50
CA ARG A 274 -22.87 50.90 -3.12
C ARG A 274 -23.28 51.96 -2.10
N ARG A 275 -22.87 53.22 -2.36
CA ARG A 275 -23.46 54.41 -1.71
C ARG A 275 -24.83 54.68 -2.34
N LEU A 276 -25.87 54.54 -1.58
CA LEU A 276 -27.18 55.11 -1.88
C LEU A 276 -27.15 56.61 -1.58
N ARG A 277 -27.34 57.42 -2.64
CA ARG A 277 -27.65 58.86 -2.49
C ARG A 277 -29.15 59.01 -2.42
N PHE A 278 -29.68 59.50 -1.31
CA PHE A 278 -31.01 60.12 -1.23
C PHE A 278 -30.97 61.51 -1.85
N ARG A 279 -31.88 61.82 -2.73
CA ARG A 279 -32.26 63.20 -3.17
C ARG A 279 -33.53 63.57 -2.51
N SER A 280 -33.55 64.75 -1.91
CA SER A 280 -34.72 65.54 -1.43
C SER A 280 -35.64 65.88 -2.54
#